data_0564ed4faf34f9812046d71214acbb8a
#
_entry.id   0564ed4faf34f9812046d71214acbb8a
#
_cell.length_a   1.000
_cell.length_b   1.000
_cell.length_c   1.000
_cell.angle_alpha   90.00
_cell.angle_beta   90.00
_cell.angle_gamma   90.00
#
_symmetry.space_group_name_H-M   'P 1'
#
loop_
_entity.id
_entity.type
_entity.pdbx_description
1 polymer ?
#
loop_
_entity_poly.entity_id
_entity_poly.type
_entity_poly.pdbx_seq_one_letter_code
_entity_poly.pdbx_strand_id
1 'polypeptide(L)'
;MAHTDGTAERPLGTVLVAGLGVSGAAAARVLLARGDDVLLTDAAEPAVLAELVAAGARWLGALSEPPEDVHLVVTSPGWRPDSPLLRTAAARGVEVIGEPELAWRLRIAAPGAEPAPWFAVTGTNGKTTTVTMLESVLLAAGRRAVAAGNVGRPLIEVVTARDADGTPAHDAIAVELSSFQLHWSSSIAPAGACVLNVADDHVDWHGSFDAYRDAKAQLLRLAPVAVADAGDPVASGLVGGHRHPVTVTLGEPERGQLGVRAGALVDRAFSAEPAGEVLVELDALQVRGPHNTVNALAAAALARVAGVDAAAVGRGLAGFRGGAHRNVLVGSVDGIDFVDDSKATNPHAAGASLAAYPRVVWIAGGLLKGADVDPLVAAVAPRLAGVVLLGRDREVLARSLARHAPTVPRTVVPSGDDGGVVTDGDSVMREVVAAAVRLARPGDTVLLAPAAASMDVFTDYAHRGRAFADAVRALG
;
A
#
# COMPACT_ATOMS: atom_id res chain seq x y z
N MET A 1 32.06 -30.37 11.14
CA MET A 1 31.20 -30.30 12.34
C MET A 1 30.19 -29.19 12.05
N ALA A 2 29.00 -29.60 11.72
CA ALA A 2 27.92 -28.70 11.31
C ALA A 2 27.28 -28.12 12.57
N HIS A 3 27.29 -26.81 12.69
CA HIS A 3 26.41 -26.10 13.62
C HIS A 3 25.00 -26.06 13.04
N THR A 4 24.19 -27.04 13.41
CA THR A 4 22.73 -26.95 13.33
C THR A 4 22.30 -26.19 14.58
N ASP A 5 22.33 -24.87 14.51
CA ASP A 5 21.85 -24.06 15.61
C ASP A 5 20.43 -23.60 15.31
N GLY A 6 19.49 -24.15 16.07
CA GLY A 6 18.09 -23.80 16.12
C GLY A 6 17.84 -22.40 16.71
N THR A 7 18.19 -21.36 15.98
CA THR A 7 17.95 -19.96 16.40
C THR A 7 16.47 -19.55 16.40
N ALA A 8 15.58 -20.39 15.85
CA ALA A 8 14.13 -20.17 15.88
C ALA A 8 13.43 -20.61 17.18
N GLU A 9 14.11 -21.35 18.05
CA GLU A 9 13.50 -22.03 19.19
C GLU A 9 13.73 -21.37 20.56
N ARG A 10 14.58 -20.33 20.63
CA ARG A 10 14.84 -19.70 21.93
C ARG A 10 13.81 -18.60 22.22
N PRO A 11 13.10 -18.65 23.36
CA PRO A 11 12.18 -17.58 23.76
C PRO A 11 12.89 -16.21 23.82
N LEU A 12 12.17 -15.16 23.39
CA LEU A 12 12.65 -13.77 23.44
C LEU A 12 12.59 -13.17 24.87
N GLY A 13 12.04 -13.94 25.83
CA GLY A 13 11.79 -13.48 27.19
C GLY A 13 10.44 -12.76 27.31
N THR A 14 10.34 -11.78 28.20
CA THR A 14 9.11 -11.00 28.40
C THR A 14 8.96 -9.95 27.32
N VAL A 15 7.94 -10.08 26.49
CA VAL A 15 7.64 -9.20 25.36
C VAL A 15 6.33 -8.42 25.62
N LEU A 16 6.37 -7.10 25.52
CA LEU A 16 5.17 -6.26 25.59
C LEU A 16 4.67 -5.97 24.17
N VAL A 17 3.44 -6.39 23.87
CA VAL A 17 2.77 -6.04 22.61
C VAL A 17 1.88 -4.82 22.85
N ALA A 18 2.20 -3.71 22.17
CA ALA A 18 1.51 -2.43 22.28
C ALA A 18 0.61 -2.17 21.07
N GLY A 19 -0.72 -2.18 21.32
CA GLY A 19 -1.75 -2.09 20.28
C GLY A 19 -2.13 -3.44 19.71
N LEU A 20 -3.39 -3.85 19.92
CA LEU A 20 -3.94 -5.17 19.57
C LEU A 20 -4.86 -5.11 18.34
N GLY A 21 -4.54 -4.26 17.38
CA GLY A 21 -5.07 -4.34 16.04
C GLY A 21 -4.56 -5.59 15.30
N VAL A 22 -4.78 -5.66 13.98
CA VAL A 22 -4.43 -6.85 13.16
C VAL A 22 -2.99 -7.30 13.36
N SER A 23 -2.01 -6.39 13.25
CA SER A 23 -0.57 -6.72 13.36
C SER A 23 -0.17 -7.14 14.79
N GLY A 24 -0.63 -6.41 15.81
CA GLY A 24 -0.28 -6.74 17.20
C GLY A 24 -0.92 -8.03 17.68
N ALA A 25 -2.17 -8.30 17.31
CA ALA A 25 -2.82 -9.58 17.62
C ALA A 25 -2.08 -10.77 16.96
N ALA A 26 -1.68 -10.62 15.70
CA ALA A 26 -0.89 -11.63 15.00
C ALA A 26 0.48 -11.87 15.67
N ALA A 27 1.17 -10.79 16.04
CA ALA A 27 2.44 -10.88 16.78
C ALA A 27 2.26 -11.62 18.12
N ALA A 28 1.22 -11.26 18.90
CA ALA A 28 0.94 -11.91 20.18
C ALA A 28 0.66 -13.40 20.02
N ARG A 29 -0.14 -13.82 19.02
CA ARG A 29 -0.41 -15.24 18.75
C ARG A 29 0.86 -16.04 18.46
N VAL A 30 1.73 -15.50 17.59
CA VAL A 30 2.97 -16.18 17.22
C VAL A 30 3.92 -16.26 18.42
N LEU A 31 4.08 -15.20 19.21
CA LEU A 31 4.91 -15.20 20.41
C LEU A 31 4.41 -16.21 21.44
N LEU A 32 3.10 -16.26 21.72
CA LEU A 32 2.50 -17.25 22.61
C LEU A 32 2.71 -18.69 22.12
N ALA A 33 2.52 -18.93 20.83
CA ALA A 33 2.76 -20.25 20.23
C ALA A 33 4.21 -20.71 20.32
N ARG A 34 5.16 -19.76 20.41
CA ARG A 34 6.58 -20.02 20.64
C ARG A 34 6.96 -20.25 22.11
N GLY A 35 6.03 -19.95 23.04
CA GLY A 35 6.26 -20.04 24.49
C GLY A 35 6.94 -18.79 25.08
N ASP A 36 6.89 -17.65 24.41
CA ASP A 36 7.34 -16.37 24.96
C ASP A 36 6.37 -15.88 26.04
N ASP A 37 6.86 -15.12 27.04
CA ASP A 37 6.02 -14.45 28.04
C ASP A 37 5.45 -13.15 27.45
N VAL A 38 4.14 -13.12 27.18
CA VAL A 38 3.49 -12.04 26.41
C VAL A 38 2.63 -11.16 27.32
N LEU A 39 2.98 -9.89 27.39
CA LEU A 39 2.23 -8.82 28.02
C LEU A 39 1.49 -8.03 26.93
N LEU A 40 0.26 -7.62 27.24
CA LEU A 40 -0.58 -6.89 26.29
C LEU A 40 -0.98 -5.53 26.84
N THR A 41 -0.90 -4.48 26.02
CA THR A 41 -1.38 -3.14 26.34
C THR A 41 -2.08 -2.50 25.14
N ASP A 42 -3.19 -1.82 25.40
CA ASP A 42 -3.90 -0.97 24.44
C ASP A 42 -4.69 0.09 25.19
N ALA A 43 -5.20 1.12 24.46
CA ALA A 43 -6.03 2.19 25.04
C ALA A 43 -7.41 1.70 25.51
N ALA A 44 -7.93 0.65 24.88
CA ALA A 44 -9.21 0.03 25.20
C ALA A 44 -9.13 -1.49 25.02
N GLU A 45 -10.04 -2.21 25.63
CA GLU A 45 -10.14 -3.68 25.49
C GLU A 45 -10.61 -4.05 24.07
N PRO A 46 -9.74 -4.68 23.23
CA PRO A 46 -10.12 -5.09 21.91
C PRO A 46 -10.85 -6.43 21.91
N ALA A 47 -11.66 -6.70 20.89
CA ALA A 47 -12.43 -7.94 20.79
C ALA A 47 -11.57 -9.23 20.84
N VAL A 48 -10.30 -9.15 20.41
CA VAL A 48 -9.36 -10.29 20.42
C VAL A 48 -8.78 -10.59 21.80
N LEU A 49 -8.98 -9.72 22.79
CA LEU A 49 -8.34 -9.84 24.12
C LEU A 49 -8.63 -11.16 24.81
N ALA A 50 -9.90 -11.58 24.84
CA ALA A 50 -10.31 -12.82 25.52
C ALA A 50 -9.60 -14.05 24.97
N GLU A 51 -9.43 -14.12 23.64
CA GLU A 51 -8.68 -15.19 22.95
C GLU A 51 -7.22 -15.22 23.38
N LEU A 52 -6.55 -14.05 23.36
CA LEU A 52 -5.10 -13.94 23.68
C LEU A 52 -4.83 -14.26 25.16
N VAL A 53 -5.70 -13.80 26.07
CA VAL A 53 -5.59 -14.13 27.51
C VAL A 53 -5.83 -15.63 27.74
N ALA A 54 -6.81 -16.23 27.07
CA ALA A 54 -7.03 -17.68 27.15
C ALA A 54 -5.83 -18.49 26.60
N ALA A 55 -5.08 -17.93 25.65
CA ALA A 55 -3.84 -18.52 25.14
C ALA A 55 -2.61 -18.28 26.04
N GLY A 56 -2.75 -17.54 27.17
CA GLY A 56 -1.69 -17.34 28.15
C GLY A 56 -1.11 -15.94 28.23
N ALA A 57 -1.58 -14.96 27.45
CA ALA A 57 -1.11 -13.59 27.56
C ALA A 57 -1.64 -12.90 28.82
N ARG A 58 -0.87 -11.93 29.33
CA ARG A 58 -1.29 -11.10 30.46
C ARG A 58 -1.73 -9.71 30.01
N TRP A 59 -2.97 -9.33 30.29
CA TRP A 59 -3.51 -8.01 29.99
C TRP A 59 -3.18 -7.01 31.10
N LEU A 60 -2.62 -5.86 30.73
CA LEU A 60 -2.19 -4.80 31.64
C LEU A 60 -2.99 -3.49 31.50
N GLY A 61 -3.97 -3.44 30.57
CA GLY A 61 -4.67 -2.18 30.29
C GLY A 61 -3.78 -1.16 29.58
N ALA A 62 -4.15 0.10 29.67
CA ALA A 62 -3.36 1.21 29.10
C ALA A 62 -2.14 1.50 29.99
N LEU A 63 -0.97 1.53 29.38
CA LEU A 63 0.31 1.80 30.06
C LEU A 63 0.94 3.10 29.54
N SER A 64 1.63 3.82 30.45
CA SER A 64 2.50 4.95 30.13
C SER A 64 4.00 4.62 30.19
N GLU A 65 4.34 3.46 30.76
CA GLU A 65 5.69 2.94 30.85
C GLU A 65 5.69 1.40 30.81
N PRO A 66 6.74 0.74 30.28
CA PRO A 66 6.82 -0.72 30.27
C PRO A 66 7.12 -1.22 31.68
N PRO A 67 6.62 -2.43 32.07
CA PRO A 67 7.10 -3.16 33.24
C PRO A 67 8.62 -3.35 33.25
N GLU A 68 9.21 -3.54 34.45
CA GLU A 68 10.68 -3.60 34.61
C GLU A 68 11.31 -4.86 33.92
N ASP A 69 10.56 -5.95 33.83
CA ASP A 69 10.98 -7.22 33.27
C ASP A 69 10.79 -7.30 31.73
N VAL A 70 10.31 -6.25 31.10
CA VAL A 70 10.14 -6.20 29.64
C VAL A 70 11.49 -5.98 28.95
N HIS A 71 11.83 -6.88 28.02
CA HIS A 71 13.06 -6.81 27.23
C HIS A 71 12.83 -6.28 25.82
N LEU A 72 11.59 -6.40 25.29
CA LEU A 72 11.22 -6.01 23.95
C LEU A 72 9.80 -5.47 23.93
N VAL A 73 9.59 -4.36 23.23
CA VAL A 73 8.26 -3.84 22.90
C VAL A 73 7.99 -4.05 21.43
N VAL A 74 6.91 -4.75 21.09
CA VAL A 74 6.40 -4.89 19.73
C VAL A 74 5.21 -3.95 19.57
N THR A 75 5.37 -2.89 18.76
CA THR A 75 4.33 -1.87 18.59
C THR A 75 3.55 -2.02 17.29
N SER A 76 2.25 -1.73 17.35
CA SER A 76 1.42 -1.59 16.15
C SER A 76 1.76 -0.29 15.40
N PRO A 77 1.63 -0.26 14.05
CA PRO A 77 2.00 0.91 13.24
C PRO A 77 1.28 2.21 13.59
N GLY A 78 0.09 2.12 14.19
CA GLY A 78 -0.71 3.29 14.60
C GLY A 78 -0.17 4.04 15.82
N TRP A 79 0.70 3.44 16.62
CA TRP A 79 1.27 4.09 17.78
C TRP A 79 2.30 5.15 17.36
N ARG A 80 2.15 6.35 17.92
CA ARG A 80 3.06 7.45 17.63
C ARG A 80 4.38 7.29 18.40
N PRO A 81 5.52 7.66 17.82
CA PRO A 81 6.83 7.59 18.50
C PRO A 81 6.90 8.43 19.76
N ASP A 82 6.12 9.52 19.83
CA ASP A 82 6.05 10.42 20.96
C ASP A 82 5.09 9.96 22.08
N SER A 83 4.46 8.81 21.97
CA SER A 83 3.60 8.25 23.03
C SER A 83 4.41 7.99 24.32
N PRO A 84 3.83 8.24 25.51
CA PRO A 84 4.55 8.08 26.78
C PRO A 84 5.19 6.71 26.94
N LEU A 85 4.48 5.63 26.62
CA LEU A 85 4.99 4.26 26.72
C LEU A 85 6.26 4.05 25.89
N LEU A 86 6.23 4.41 24.59
CA LEU A 86 7.35 4.15 23.68
C LEU A 86 8.56 5.04 23.99
N ARG A 87 8.32 6.29 24.38
CA ARG A 87 9.40 7.18 24.86
C ARG A 87 10.06 6.66 26.11
N THR A 88 9.28 6.17 27.08
CA THR A 88 9.83 5.62 28.33
C THR A 88 10.58 4.33 28.07
N ALA A 89 10.07 3.45 27.18
CA ALA A 89 10.78 2.25 26.74
C ALA A 89 12.17 2.61 26.17
N ALA A 90 12.21 3.51 25.20
CA ALA A 90 13.45 3.98 24.58
C ALA A 90 14.42 4.61 25.60
N ALA A 91 13.90 5.45 26.54
CA ALA A 91 14.72 6.06 27.58
C ALA A 91 15.33 5.05 28.56
N ARG A 92 14.66 3.90 28.78
CA ARG A 92 15.18 2.78 29.58
C ARG A 92 16.07 1.83 28.80
N GLY A 93 16.28 2.07 27.49
CA GLY A 93 17.07 1.17 26.64
C GLY A 93 16.32 -0.12 26.26
N VAL A 94 15.00 -0.19 26.47
CA VAL A 94 14.16 -1.29 25.98
C VAL A 94 13.95 -1.11 24.49
N GLU A 95 14.28 -2.15 23.71
CA GLU A 95 14.12 -2.10 22.27
C GLU A 95 12.63 -2.02 21.88
N VAL A 96 12.32 -1.14 20.92
CA VAL A 96 10.97 -0.99 20.35
C VAL A 96 11.02 -1.33 18.87
N ILE A 97 10.23 -2.31 18.44
CA ILE A 97 10.16 -2.74 17.04
C ILE A 97 8.72 -2.85 16.55
N GLY A 98 8.53 -2.83 15.24
CA GLY A 98 7.25 -3.14 14.61
C GLY A 98 7.08 -4.64 14.33
N GLU A 99 5.87 -5.05 14.02
CA GLU A 99 5.58 -6.44 13.60
C GLU A 99 6.43 -6.90 12.39
N PRO A 100 6.71 -6.06 11.35
CA PRO A 100 7.57 -6.48 10.25
C PRO A 100 9.02 -6.78 10.67
N GLU A 101 9.55 -6.04 11.62
CA GLU A 101 10.89 -6.32 12.18
C GLU A 101 10.88 -7.61 12.98
N LEU A 102 9.84 -7.85 13.80
CA LEU A 102 9.66 -9.11 14.49
C LEU A 102 9.54 -10.27 13.49
N ALA A 103 8.74 -10.11 12.45
CA ALA A 103 8.60 -11.10 11.38
C ALA A 103 9.93 -11.39 10.70
N TRP A 104 10.75 -10.36 10.42
CA TRP A 104 12.08 -10.53 9.85
C TRP A 104 12.99 -11.38 10.73
N ARG A 105 12.96 -11.18 12.03
CA ARG A 105 13.78 -11.93 13.02
C ARG A 105 13.32 -13.37 13.21
N LEU A 106 12.01 -13.64 13.06
CA LEU A 106 11.40 -14.95 13.30
C LEU A 106 11.12 -15.77 12.04
N ARG A 107 11.69 -15.38 10.88
CA ARG A 107 11.54 -16.13 9.65
C ARG A 107 12.04 -17.57 9.80
N ILE A 108 11.22 -18.51 9.35
CA ILE A 108 11.59 -19.92 9.32
C ILE A 108 12.25 -20.30 7.99
N ALA A 109 13.10 -21.31 8.03
CA ALA A 109 13.74 -21.90 6.87
C ALA A 109 13.52 -23.42 6.84
N ALA A 110 13.64 -24.03 5.67
CA ALA A 110 13.79 -25.47 5.56
C ALA A 110 15.20 -25.88 6.04
N PRO A 111 15.40 -27.11 6.53
CA PRO A 111 16.72 -27.57 6.96
C PRO A 111 17.78 -27.38 5.88
N GLY A 112 18.86 -26.64 6.22
CA GLY A 112 19.96 -26.35 5.31
C GLY A 112 19.69 -25.31 4.23
N ALA A 113 18.57 -24.57 4.30
CA ALA A 113 18.23 -23.50 3.40
C ALA A 113 18.16 -22.14 4.13
N GLU A 114 18.17 -21.04 3.36
CA GLU A 114 17.86 -19.70 3.87
C GLU A 114 16.34 -19.50 3.92
N PRO A 115 15.86 -18.60 4.81
CA PRO A 115 14.46 -18.19 4.80
C PRO A 115 14.04 -17.60 3.45
N ALA A 116 12.74 -17.67 3.14
CA ALA A 116 12.17 -17.10 1.91
C ALA A 116 12.61 -15.62 1.74
N PRO A 117 13.19 -15.25 0.58
CA PRO A 117 13.61 -13.88 0.32
C PRO A 117 12.40 -12.94 0.24
N TRP A 118 12.61 -11.71 0.74
CA TRP A 118 11.65 -10.64 0.64
C TRP A 118 11.98 -9.74 -0.55
N PHE A 119 10.97 -9.40 -1.33
CA PHE A 119 11.02 -8.37 -2.37
C PHE A 119 10.09 -7.24 -1.92
N ALA A 120 10.68 -6.16 -1.44
CA ALA A 120 9.95 -5.19 -0.64
C ALA A 120 9.65 -3.90 -1.40
N VAL A 121 8.45 -3.38 -1.22
CA VAL A 121 7.95 -2.17 -1.88
C VAL A 121 7.44 -1.18 -0.83
N THR A 122 7.90 0.06 -0.95
CA THR A 122 7.31 1.22 -0.26
C THR A 122 7.03 2.35 -1.25
N GLY A 123 6.41 3.40 -0.79
CA GLY A 123 6.04 4.58 -1.57
C GLY A 123 4.83 5.26 -0.93
N THR A 124 4.48 6.43 -1.39
CA THR A 124 3.22 7.07 -1.00
C THR A 124 2.05 6.33 -1.64
N ASN A 125 2.12 6.06 -2.94
CA ASN A 125 1.08 5.39 -3.72
C ASN A 125 1.64 4.21 -4.54
N GLY A 126 0.76 3.34 -5.05
CA GLY A 126 1.12 2.23 -5.93
C GLY A 126 1.58 0.94 -5.25
N LYS A 127 1.93 0.97 -3.97
CA LYS A 127 2.50 -0.17 -3.21
C LYS A 127 1.74 -1.47 -3.41
N THR A 128 0.45 -1.48 -3.07
CA THR A 128 -0.38 -2.70 -3.11
C THR A 128 -0.49 -3.24 -4.52
N THR A 129 -0.69 -2.38 -5.52
CA THR A 129 -0.73 -2.80 -6.92
C THR A 129 0.59 -3.45 -7.34
N THR A 130 1.72 -2.84 -6.98
CA THR A 130 3.05 -3.36 -7.31
C THR A 130 3.32 -4.71 -6.64
N VAL A 131 3.04 -4.87 -5.34
CA VAL A 131 3.30 -6.16 -4.67
C VAL A 131 2.38 -7.27 -5.14
N THR A 132 1.12 -6.96 -5.48
CA THR A 132 0.20 -7.96 -6.02
C THR A 132 0.50 -8.30 -7.50
N MET A 133 1.02 -7.36 -8.30
CA MET A 133 1.61 -7.66 -9.61
C MET A 133 2.84 -8.56 -9.47
N LEU A 134 3.73 -8.25 -8.52
CA LEU A 134 4.92 -9.06 -8.25
C LEU A 134 4.54 -10.48 -7.81
N GLU A 135 3.56 -10.63 -6.91
CA GLU A 135 3.01 -11.94 -6.54
C GLU A 135 2.52 -12.71 -7.77
N SER A 136 1.72 -12.06 -8.63
CA SER A 136 1.25 -12.67 -9.89
C SER A 136 2.38 -13.15 -10.77
N VAL A 137 3.46 -12.38 -10.89
CA VAL A 137 4.65 -12.74 -11.66
C VAL A 137 5.41 -13.91 -11.03
N LEU A 138 5.62 -13.90 -9.73
CA LEU A 138 6.30 -14.97 -9.01
C LEU A 138 5.52 -16.29 -9.09
N LEU A 139 4.19 -16.24 -8.97
CA LEU A 139 3.30 -17.40 -9.17
C LEU A 139 3.38 -17.92 -10.60
N ALA A 140 3.38 -17.04 -11.62
CA ALA A 140 3.53 -17.42 -13.03
C ALA A 140 4.91 -18.03 -13.34
N ALA A 141 5.91 -17.77 -12.49
CA ALA A 141 7.23 -18.41 -12.51
C ALA A 141 7.30 -19.73 -11.72
N GLY A 142 6.18 -20.20 -11.17
CA GLY A 142 6.08 -21.45 -10.41
C GLY A 142 6.57 -21.35 -8.95
N ARG A 143 6.73 -20.10 -8.40
CA ARG A 143 7.09 -19.91 -7.00
C ARG A 143 5.86 -20.03 -6.10
N ARG A 144 6.06 -20.50 -4.87
CA ARG A 144 5.04 -20.44 -3.80
C ARG A 144 5.11 -19.07 -3.15
N ALA A 145 4.66 -18.06 -3.88
CA ALA A 145 4.74 -16.66 -3.47
C ALA A 145 3.46 -16.16 -2.80
N VAL A 146 3.60 -15.09 -2.02
CA VAL A 146 2.48 -14.40 -1.38
C VAL A 146 2.79 -12.91 -1.24
N ALA A 147 1.76 -12.05 -1.43
CA ALA A 147 1.81 -10.64 -1.08
C ALA A 147 1.37 -10.44 0.37
N ALA A 148 2.16 -9.72 1.17
CA ALA A 148 1.90 -9.55 2.59
C ALA A 148 2.46 -8.24 3.16
N GLY A 149 2.13 -7.93 4.40
CA GLY A 149 2.62 -6.77 5.15
C GLY A 149 1.55 -5.72 5.41
N ASN A 150 1.70 -4.52 4.85
CA ASN A 150 0.67 -3.48 4.93
C ASN A 150 -0.57 -3.82 4.08
N VAL A 151 -0.57 -4.94 3.41
CA VAL A 151 -1.67 -5.53 2.63
C VAL A 151 -1.78 -7.01 2.93
N GLY A 152 -2.97 -7.57 2.80
CA GLY A 152 -3.20 -9.00 2.99
C GLY A 152 -2.98 -9.44 4.43
N ARG A 153 -2.21 -10.52 4.60
CA ARG A 153 -1.91 -11.11 5.91
C ARG A 153 -0.74 -10.41 6.59
N PRO A 154 -0.72 -10.35 7.94
CA PRO A 154 0.46 -9.92 8.70
C PRO A 154 1.71 -10.73 8.31
N LEU A 155 2.85 -10.06 8.21
CA LEU A 155 4.10 -10.70 7.82
C LEU A 155 4.50 -11.82 8.77
N ILE A 156 4.29 -11.63 10.07
CA ILE A 156 4.63 -12.61 11.10
C ILE A 156 3.90 -13.95 10.90
N GLU A 157 2.64 -13.94 10.45
CA GLU A 157 1.90 -15.15 10.13
C GLU A 157 2.42 -15.84 8.87
N VAL A 158 2.80 -15.03 7.86
CA VAL A 158 3.30 -15.52 6.57
C VAL A 158 4.66 -16.19 6.73
N VAL A 159 5.58 -15.53 7.45
CA VAL A 159 6.97 -16.03 7.59
C VAL A 159 7.11 -17.25 8.52
N THR A 160 6.09 -17.50 9.36
CA THR A 160 6.05 -18.65 10.27
C THR A 160 5.10 -19.75 9.78
N ALA A 161 4.40 -19.53 8.64
CA ALA A 161 3.49 -20.50 8.08
C ALA A 161 4.22 -21.76 7.57
N ARG A 162 3.64 -22.93 7.88
CA ARG A 162 4.13 -24.24 7.45
C ARG A 162 3.08 -24.98 6.66
N ASP A 163 3.53 -25.74 5.68
CA ASP A 163 2.72 -26.72 4.99
C ASP A 163 2.46 -27.96 5.85
N ALA A 164 1.62 -28.88 5.39
CA ALA A 164 1.26 -30.08 6.12
C ALA A 164 2.45 -31.00 6.44
N ASP A 165 3.53 -30.93 5.68
CA ASP A 165 4.78 -31.65 5.88
C ASP A 165 5.76 -30.94 6.84
N GLY A 166 5.36 -29.75 7.37
CA GLY A 166 6.17 -28.95 8.29
C GLY A 166 7.18 -28.04 7.61
N THR A 167 7.27 -28.02 6.26
CA THR A 167 8.14 -27.10 5.52
C THR A 167 7.56 -25.69 5.48
N PRO A 168 8.37 -24.62 5.26
CA PRO A 168 7.86 -23.28 5.06
C PRO A 168 6.85 -23.22 3.90
N ALA A 169 5.70 -22.59 4.12
CA ALA A 169 4.63 -22.52 3.13
C ALA A 169 4.99 -21.69 1.89
N HIS A 170 5.94 -20.77 2.02
CA HIS A 170 6.31 -19.84 0.95
C HIS A 170 7.81 -19.89 0.69
N ASP A 171 8.22 -19.70 -0.57
CA ASP A 171 9.62 -19.61 -1.01
C ASP A 171 9.99 -18.24 -1.59
N ALA A 172 9.03 -17.30 -1.65
CA ALA A 172 9.23 -15.90 -1.98
C ALA A 172 8.11 -15.04 -1.39
N ILE A 173 8.42 -13.85 -0.89
CA ILE A 173 7.42 -12.96 -0.30
C ILE A 173 7.51 -11.59 -0.96
N ALA A 174 6.41 -11.14 -1.57
CA ALA A 174 6.22 -9.78 -2.05
C ALA A 174 5.72 -8.91 -0.89
N VAL A 175 6.57 -8.00 -0.40
CA VAL A 175 6.33 -7.32 0.88
C VAL A 175 5.92 -5.87 0.65
N GLU A 176 4.76 -5.47 1.15
CA GLU A 176 4.36 -4.07 1.24
C GLU A 176 4.74 -3.51 2.61
N LEU A 177 5.50 -2.40 2.65
CA LEU A 177 5.81 -1.70 3.89
C LEU A 177 5.39 -0.23 3.85
N SER A 178 4.65 0.19 4.88
CA SER A 178 4.33 1.60 5.12
C SER A 178 5.52 2.33 5.77
N SER A 179 5.52 3.66 5.72
CA SER A 179 6.52 4.48 6.42
C SER A 179 6.47 4.28 7.95
N PHE A 180 5.29 4.02 8.51
CA PHE A 180 5.11 3.71 9.93
C PHE A 180 5.80 2.40 10.32
N GLN A 181 5.63 1.35 9.52
CA GLN A 181 6.28 0.05 9.73
C GLN A 181 7.79 0.15 9.58
N LEU A 182 8.26 0.90 8.59
CA LEU A 182 9.69 1.13 8.37
C LEU A 182 10.34 1.93 9.50
N HIS A 183 9.62 2.88 10.11
CA HIS A 183 10.13 3.62 11.28
C HIS A 183 10.54 2.69 12.43
N TRP A 184 9.80 1.61 12.64
CA TRP A 184 10.04 0.61 13.68
C TRP A 184 10.80 -0.62 13.18
N SER A 185 11.57 -0.49 12.09
CA SER A 185 12.36 -1.57 11.50
C SER A 185 13.80 -1.12 11.34
N SER A 186 14.76 -1.98 11.64
CA SER A 186 16.19 -1.63 11.59
C SER A 186 17.07 -2.66 10.87
N SER A 187 16.66 -3.94 10.84
CA SER A 187 17.47 -5.04 10.33
C SER A 187 16.93 -5.69 9.06
N ILE A 188 15.77 -5.25 8.57
CA ILE A 188 15.14 -5.80 7.34
C ILE A 188 16.10 -5.60 6.15
N ALA A 189 16.58 -6.71 5.59
CA ALA A 189 17.49 -6.76 4.45
C ALA A 189 16.85 -7.55 3.30
N PRO A 190 15.91 -6.95 2.52
CA PRO A 190 15.23 -7.63 1.43
C PRO A 190 16.20 -7.95 0.29
N ALA A 191 15.93 -8.98 -0.51
CA ALA A 191 16.72 -9.33 -1.70
C ALA A 191 16.65 -8.25 -2.78
N GLY A 192 15.57 -7.48 -2.81
CA GLY A 192 15.40 -6.27 -3.61
C GLY A 192 14.40 -5.34 -2.97
N ALA A 193 14.63 -4.05 -3.07
CA ALA A 193 13.77 -3.01 -2.50
C ALA A 193 13.35 -1.97 -3.54
N CYS A 194 12.10 -1.52 -3.48
CA CYS A 194 11.57 -0.48 -4.35
C CYS A 194 10.95 0.66 -3.54
N VAL A 195 11.33 1.90 -3.88
CA VAL A 195 10.62 3.12 -3.49
C VAL A 195 9.94 3.68 -4.73
N LEU A 196 8.61 3.54 -4.83
CA LEU A 196 7.86 3.94 -6.02
C LEU A 196 7.80 5.45 -6.20
N ASN A 197 7.42 6.15 -5.14
CA ASN A 197 7.25 7.61 -5.12
C ASN A 197 7.23 8.12 -3.69
N VAL A 198 7.55 9.42 -3.52
CA VAL A 198 7.47 10.09 -2.23
C VAL A 198 6.80 11.45 -2.42
N ALA A 199 5.52 11.52 -2.09
CA ALA A 199 4.74 12.75 -2.07
C ALA A 199 4.32 13.08 -0.64
N ASP A 200 3.90 14.32 -0.41
CA ASP A 200 3.50 14.82 0.91
C ASP A 200 2.32 14.00 1.48
N ASP A 201 2.58 13.30 2.59
CA ASP A 201 1.61 12.50 3.30
C ASP A 201 2.14 12.21 4.72
N HIS A 202 1.26 11.99 5.69
CA HIS A 202 1.61 11.58 7.05
C HIS A 202 2.67 12.45 7.78
N VAL A 203 2.80 13.73 7.41
CA VAL A 203 3.74 14.67 8.05
C VAL A 203 3.37 14.91 9.51
N ASP A 204 2.09 14.87 9.85
CA ASP A 204 1.58 14.94 11.21
C ASP A 204 2.12 13.84 12.14
N TRP A 205 2.39 12.66 11.60
CA TRP A 205 2.95 11.53 12.34
C TRP A 205 4.48 11.54 12.36
N HIS A 206 5.13 11.84 11.23
CA HIS A 206 6.60 11.83 11.11
C HIS A 206 7.26 13.11 11.60
N GLY A 207 6.48 14.21 11.74
CA GLY A 207 6.97 15.53 12.16
C GLY A 207 7.51 16.39 11.01
N SER A 208 7.99 15.80 9.92
CA SER A 208 8.44 16.50 8.71
C SER A 208 8.40 15.60 7.46
N PHE A 209 8.39 16.23 6.28
CA PHE A 209 8.54 15.52 5.01
C PHE A 209 9.86 14.75 4.92
N ASP A 210 10.96 15.36 5.41
CA ASP A 210 12.28 14.69 5.41
C ASP A 210 12.27 13.43 6.26
N ALA A 211 11.68 13.46 7.45
CA ALA A 211 11.55 12.28 8.31
C ALA A 211 10.69 11.18 7.65
N TYR A 212 9.62 11.57 6.95
CA TYR A 212 8.80 10.64 6.18
C TYR A 212 9.57 10.00 5.00
N ARG A 213 10.29 10.82 4.23
CA ARG A 213 11.19 10.36 3.14
C ARG A 213 12.25 9.40 3.68
N ASP A 214 12.92 9.77 4.78
CA ASP A 214 14.01 9.00 5.37
C ASP A 214 13.55 7.67 5.94
N ALA A 215 12.34 7.62 6.51
CA ALA A 215 11.71 6.36 6.91
C ALA A 215 11.53 5.39 5.73
N LYS A 216 11.15 5.89 4.54
CA LYS A 216 11.06 5.05 3.33
C LYS A 216 12.44 4.65 2.80
N ALA A 217 13.40 5.56 2.83
CA ALA A 217 14.77 5.34 2.37
C ALA A 217 15.46 4.20 3.17
N GLN A 218 15.05 3.99 4.41
CA GLN A 218 15.61 2.94 5.26
C GLN A 218 15.48 1.54 4.63
N LEU A 219 14.42 1.30 3.85
CA LEU A 219 14.22 0.02 3.15
C LEU A 219 15.34 -0.29 2.15
N LEU A 220 15.93 0.73 1.54
CA LEU A 220 17.00 0.58 0.53
C LEU A 220 18.35 0.23 1.16
N ARG A 221 18.56 0.60 2.42
CA ARG A 221 19.89 0.61 3.05
C ARG A 221 20.58 -0.76 3.08
N LEU A 222 19.84 -1.84 3.30
CA LEU A 222 20.37 -3.20 3.40
C LEU A 222 20.02 -4.07 2.19
N ALA A 223 19.27 -3.55 1.23
CA ALA A 223 18.94 -4.26 0.00
C ALA A 223 20.16 -4.30 -0.95
N PRO A 224 20.47 -5.43 -1.59
CA PRO A 224 21.55 -5.47 -2.59
C PRO A 224 21.16 -4.75 -3.90
N VAL A 225 19.89 -4.64 -4.23
CA VAL A 225 19.37 -3.92 -5.41
C VAL A 225 18.27 -2.94 -4.97
N ALA A 226 18.40 -1.69 -5.38
CA ALA A 226 17.43 -0.63 -5.11
C ALA A 226 16.73 -0.18 -6.39
N VAL A 227 15.40 -0.17 -6.37
CA VAL A 227 14.55 0.20 -7.51
C VAL A 227 13.79 1.49 -7.20
N ALA A 228 13.69 2.41 -8.16
CA ALA A 228 12.86 3.61 -8.06
C ALA A 228 12.27 4.04 -9.41
N ASP A 229 11.17 4.82 -9.37
CA ASP A 229 10.66 5.52 -10.54
C ASP A 229 11.58 6.72 -10.89
N ALA A 230 12.10 6.75 -12.11
CA ALA A 230 12.89 7.87 -12.63
C ALA A 230 12.04 9.16 -12.79
N GLY A 231 10.71 9.01 -12.91
CA GLY A 231 9.77 10.11 -13.00
C GLY A 231 9.49 10.79 -11.65
N ASP A 232 9.85 10.18 -10.52
CA ASP A 232 9.76 10.78 -9.19
C ASP A 232 11.14 11.25 -8.72
N PRO A 233 11.39 12.58 -8.66
CA PRO A 233 12.72 13.11 -8.32
C PRO A 233 13.19 12.73 -6.92
N VAL A 234 12.27 12.56 -5.96
CA VAL A 234 12.62 12.19 -4.59
C VAL A 234 13.02 10.72 -4.54
N ALA A 235 12.20 9.83 -5.08
CA ALA A 235 12.48 8.39 -5.10
C ALA A 235 13.75 8.07 -5.90
N SER A 236 13.92 8.66 -7.10
CA SER A 236 15.12 8.48 -7.93
C SER A 236 16.38 9.01 -7.24
N GLY A 237 16.26 10.13 -6.51
CA GLY A 237 17.35 10.68 -5.71
C GLY A 237 17.79 9.74 -4.58
N LEU A 238 16.87 8.97 -3.98
CA LEU A 238 17.20 7.99 -2.92
C LEU A 238 18.04 6.81 -3.43
N VAL A 239 17.88 6.40 -4.68
CA VAL A 239 18.65 5.28 -5.25
C VAL A 239 19.93 5.71 -5.97
N GLY A 240 20.10 6.99 -6.29
CA GLY A 240 21.22 7.52 -7.08
C GLY A 240 22.61 7.23 -6.47
N GLY A 241 22.72 7.09 -5.16
CA GLY A 241 23.94 6.71 -4.45
C GLY A 241 24.03 5.24 -4.09
N HIS A 242 23.07 4.43 -4.49
CA HIS A 242 23.02 3.00 -4.15
C HIS A 242 24.04 2.20 -4.97
N ARG A 243 24.54 1.08 -4.40
CA ARG A 243 25.55 0.25 -5.07
C ARG A 243 25.06 -0.38 -6.37
N HIS A 244 23.80 -0.77 -6.45
CA HIS A 244 23.15 -1.33 -7.64
C HIS A 244 21.79 -0.64 -7.84
N PRO A 245 21.79 0.60 -8.38
CA PRO A 245 20.57 1.32 -8.66
C PRO A 245 19.93 0.77 -9.94
N VAL A 246 18.62 0.59 -9.89
CA VAL A 246 17.78 0.30 -11.05
C VAL A 246 16.66 1.34 -11.07
N THR A 247 16.38 1.93 -12.21
CA THR A 247 15.24 2.83 -12.34
C THR A 247 14.22 2.32 -13.34
N VAL A 248 12.97 2.69 -13.15
CA VAL A 248 11.90 2.42 -14.10
C VAL A 248 11.44 3.73 -14.73
N THR A 249 11.05 3.71 -16.00
CA THR A 249 10.66 4.92 -16.75
C THR A 249 9.52 4.65 -17.71
N LEU A 250 8.66 5.64 -17.94
CA LEU A 250 7.64 5.57 -19.00
C LEU A 250 8.21 5.82 -20.40
N GLY A 251 9.45 6.29 -20.48
CA GLY A 251 10.19 6.48 -21.73
C GLY A 251 10.99 5.25 -22.14
N GLU A 252 11.75 5.41 -23.23
CA GLU A 252 12.70 4.39 -23.68
C GLU A 252 13.79 4.16 -22.63
N PRO A 253 14.02 2.90 -22.20
CA PRO A 253 14.95 2.63 -21.11
C PRO A 253 16.41 2.74 -21.58
N GLU A 254 17.24 3.34 -20.75
CA GLU A 254 18.69 3.28 -20.84
C GLU A 254 19.23 2.01 -20.14
N ARG A 255 20.53 1.77 -20.23
CA ARG A 255 21.17 0.67 -19.48
C ARG A 255 21.00 0.89 -17.97
N GLY A 256 20.58 -0.16 -17.26
CA GLY A 256 20.24 -0.09 -15.83
C GLY A 256 18.78 0.31 -15.58
N GLN A 257 17.96 0.41 -16.62
CA GLN A 257 16.55 0.77 -16.53
C GLN A 257 15.63 -0.32 -17.10
N LEU A 258 14.41 -0.33 -16.59
CA LEU A 258 13.26 -0.89 -17.29
C LEU A 258 12.38 0.27 -17.77
N GLY A 259 11.78 0.13 -18.96
CA GLY A 259 10.97 1.24 -19.50
C GLY A 259 10.04 0.79 -20.61
N VAL A 260 9.52 1.77 -21.36
CA VAL A 260 8.59 1.55 -22.45
C VAL A 260 9.27 1.86 -23.79
N ARG A 261 9.23 0.92 -24.73
CA ARG A 261 9.71 1.10 -26.09
C ARG A 261 8.71 0.44 -27.08
N ALA A 262 8.29 1.20 -28.09
CA ALA A 262 7.40 0.75 -29.15
C ALA A 262 6.12 0.04 -28.65
N GLY A 263 5.55 0.49 -27.53
CA GLY A 263 4.33 -0.09 -26.95
C GLY A 263 4.54 -1.32 -26.07
N ALA A 264 5.79 -1.68 -25.76
CA ALA A 264 6.11 -2.82 -24.89
C ALA A 264 6.93 -2.39 -23.66
N LEU A 265 6.83 -3.15 -22.56
CA LEU A 265 7.76 -3.07 -21.43
C LEU A 265 9.07 -3.78 -21.80
N VAL A 266 10.19 -3.11 -21.59
CA VAL A 266 11.52 -3.58 -21.95
C VAL A 266 12.46 -3.50 -20.74
N ASP A 267 13.21 -4.60 -20.51
CA ASP A 267 14.25 -4.69 -19.47
C ASP A 267 15.64 -4.46 -20.10
N ARG A 268 16.33 -3.39 -19.67
CA ARG A 268 17.74 -3.11 -19.95
C ARG A 268 18.60 -3.05 -18.69
N ALA A 269 18.05 -3.44 -17.55
CA ALA A 269 18.77 -3.51 -16.29
C ALA A 269 19.36 -4.90 -16.03
N PHE A 270 18.61 -5.95 -16.32
CA PHE A 270 18.99 -7.33 -16.02
C PHE A 270 19.24 -8.17 -17.28
N SER A 271 18.83 -7.68 -18.45
CA SER A 271 19.07 -8.35 -19.73
C SER A 271 20.55 -8.34 -20.11
N ALA A 272 21.06 -9.48 -20.59
CA ALA A 272 22.37 -9.57 -21.21
C ALA A 272 22.40 -8.94 -22.63
N GLU A 273 21.25 -8.84 -23.28
CA GLU A 273 21.12 -8.29 -24.63
C GLU A 273 21.24 -6.76 -24.62
N PRO A 274 22.13 -6.17 -25.45
CA PRO A 274 22.31 -4.71 -25.47
C PRO A 274 21.04 -3.93 -25.84
N ALA A 275 20.18 -4.52 -26.67
CA ALA A 275 18.89 -3.96 -27.03
C ALA A 275 17.85 -4.06 -25.91
N GLY A 276 18.14 -4.85 -24.87
CA GLY A 276 17.20 -5.21 -23.83
C GLY A 276 16.25 -6.33 -24.27
N GLU A 277 15.46 -6.80 -23.32
CA GLU A 277 14.53 -7.91 -23.47
C GLU A 277 13.09 -7.41 -23.32
N VAL A 278 12.23 -7.74 -24.30
CA VAL A 278 10.80 -7.42 -24.22
C VAL A 278 10.15 -8.32 -23.19
N LEU A 279 9.42 -7.71 -22.24
CA LEU A 279 8.71 -8.41 -21.18
C LEU A 279 7.25 -8.68 -21.55
N VAL A 280 6.52 -7.62 -21.95
CA VAL A 280 5.09 -7.70 -22.28
C VAL A 280 4.66 -6.46 -23.08
N GLU A 281 3.69 -6.65 -24.00
CA GLU A 281 3.04 -5.53 -24.68
C GLU A 281 2.12 -4.76 -23.71
N LEU A 282 2.08 -3.42 -23.83
CA LEU A 282 1.26 -2.58 -22.94
C LEU A 282 -0.24 -2.87 -23.05
N ASP A 283 -0.72 -3.24 -24.24
CA ASP A 283 -2.12 -3.55 -24.48
C ASP A 283 -2.56 -4.90 -23.88
N ALA A 284 -1.61 -5.77 -23.56
CA ALA A 284 -1.85 -7.02 -22.84
C ALA A 284 -2.10 -6.78 -21.33
N LEU A 285 -1.72 -5.61 -20.79
CA LEU A 285 -1.96 -5.28 -19.39
C LEU A 285 -3.45 -4.98 -19.13
N GLN A 286 -4.04 -5.67 -18.18
CA GLN A 286 -5.46 -5.50 -17.85
C GLN A 286 -5.73 -4.23 -17.03
N VAL A 287 -4.72 -3.71 -16.31
CA VAL A 287 -4.80 -2.46 -15.55
C VAL A 287 -4.10 -1.35 -16.33
N ARG A 288 -4.81 -0.25 -16.56
CA ARG A 288 -4.37 0.81 -17.48
C ARG A 288 -3.87 2.05 -16.73
N GLY A 289 -3.25 2.93 -17.46
CA GLY A 289 -2.77 4.23 -17.01
C GLY A 289 -1.27 4.26 -16.70
N PRO A 290 -0.65 5.45 -16.84
CA PRO A 290 0.81 5.63 -16.68
C PRO A 290 1.33 5.12 -15.34
N HIS A 291 0.61 5.39 -14.25
CA HIS A 291 0.98 4.94 -12.91
C HIS A 291 0.98 3.41 -12.77
N ASN A 292 0.06 2.70 -13.44
CA ASN A 292 0.05 1.23 -13.44
C ASN A 292 1.15 0.65 -14.33
N THR A 293 1.56 1.35 -15.38
CA THR A 293 2.75 1.01 -16.16
C THR A 293 4.01 1.09 -15.29
N VAL A 294 4.17 2.15 -14.49
CA VAL A 294 5.27 2.27 -13.51
C VAL A 294 5.21 1.14 -12.47
N ASN A 295 4.03 0.84 -11.92
CA ASN A 295 3.85 -0.27 -10.99
C ASN A 295 4.26 -1.62 -11.60
N ALA A 296 3.89 -1.86 -12.87
CA ALA A 296 4.25 -3.08 -13.60
C ALA A 296 5.76 -3.17 -13.86
N LEU A 297 6.40 -2.07 -14.24
CA LEU A 297 7.86 -2.00 -14.41
C LEU A 297 8.60 -2.25 -13.09
N ALA A 298 8.13 -1.68 -11.97
CA ALA A 298 8.70 -1.91 -10.66
C ALA A 298 8.55 -3.37 -10.20
N ALA A 299 7.36 -3.96 -10.41
CA ALA A 299 7.12 -5.37 -10.14
C ALA A 299 8.01 -6.28 -11.00
N ALA A 300 8.16 -5.96 -12.30
CA ALA A 300 9.06 -6.65 -13.20
C ALA A 300 10.52 -6.56 -12.74
N ALA A 301 10.99 -5.37 -12.32
CA ALA A 301 12.35 -5.19 -11.83
C ALA A 301 12.63 -6.08 -10.61
N LEU A 302 11.73 -6.11 -9.62
CA LEU A 302 11.87 -6.98 -8.44
C LEU A 302 11.77 -8.48 -8.80
N ALA A 303 10.93 -8.84 -9.76
CA ALA A 303 10.87 -10.22 -10.28
C ALA A 303 12.17 -10.64 -10.97
N ARG A 304 12.80 -9.73 -11.72
CA ARG A 304 14.12 -9.96 -12.34
C ARG A 304 15.21 -10.11 -11.26
N VAL A 305 15.14 -9.38 -10.17
CA VAL A 305 16.01 -9.59 -8.98
C VAL A 305 15.78 -11.00 -8.41
N ALA A 306 14.55 -11.50 -8.41
CA ALA A 306 14.23 -12.87 -7.99
C ALA A 306 14.71 -13.95 -8.99
N GLY A 307 15.34 -13.57 -10.10
CA GLY A 307 15.80 -14.48 -11.16
C GLY A 307 14.69 -14.99 -12.08
N VAL A 308 13.52 -14.35 -12.09
CA VAL A 308 12.41 -14.71 -12.98
C VAL A 308 12.73 -14.31 -14.41
N ASP A 309 12.52 -15.21 -15.37
CA ASP A 309 12.73 -14.94 -16.78
C ASP A 309 11.67 -13.99 -17.37
N ALA A 310 12.00 -13.36 -18.51
CA ALA A 310 11.13 -12.38 -19.16
C ALA A 310 9.76 -12.94 -19.55
N ALA A 311 9.71 -14.18 -20.00
CA ALA A 311 8.47 -14.81 -20.43
C ALA A 311 7.51 -15.02 -19.23
N ALA A 312 8.02 -15.44 -18.08
CA ALA A 312 7.24 -15.56 -16.85
C ALA A 312 6.80 -14.19 -16.33
N VAL A 313 7.67 -13.16 -16.40
CA VAL A 313 7.28 -11.77 -16.09
C VAL A 313 6.11 -11.35 -16.98
N GLY A 314 6.21 -11.56 -18.30
CA GLY A 314 5.14 -11.23 -19.24
C GLY A 314 3.82 -11.94 -18.93
N ARG A 315 3.87 -13.25 -18.68
CA ARG A 315 2.66 -14.03 -18.33
C ARG A 315 2.01 -13.53 -17.04
N GLY A 316 2.80 -13.26 -16.02
CA GLY A 316 2.29 -12.79 -14.72
C GLY A 316 1.66 -11.41 -14.80
N LEU A 317 2.28 -10.47 -15.52
CA LEU A 317 1.74 -9.11 -15.71
C LEU A 317 0.47 -9.12 -16.59
N ALA A 318 0.46 -9.87 -17.70
CA ALA A 318 -0.72 -9.98 -18.54
C ALA A 318 -1.90 -10.69 -17.85
N GLY A 319 -1.61 -11.64 -16.96
CA GLY A 319 -2.60 -12.34 -16.15
C GLY A 319 -3.12 -11.55 -14.95
N PHE A 320 -2.43 -10.50 -14.56
CA PHE A 320 -2.80 -9.71 -13.37
C PHE A 320 -4.13 -8.99 -13.56
N ARG A 321 -5.01 -9.11 -12.57
CA ARG A 321 -6.25 -8.35 -12.46
C ARG A 321 -6.11 -7.37 -11.29
N GLY A 322 -6.47 -6.12 -11.48
CA GLY A 322 -6.44 -5.10 -10.42
C GLY A 322 -7.21 -5.53 -9.17
N GLY A 323 -6.76 -5.06 -8.02
CA GLY A 323 -7.52 -5.23 -6.78
C GLY A 323 -8.82 -4.44 -6.79
N ALA A 324 -9.79 -4.84 -5.96
CA ALA A 324 -11.04 -4.13 -5.80
C ALA A 324 -10.82 -2.64 -5.47
N HIS A 325 -11.65 -1.77 -6.02
CA HIS A 325 -11.60 -0.32 -5.78
C HIS A 325 -10.30 0.38 -6.21
N ARG A 326 -9.62 -0.16 -7.23
CA ARG A 326 -8.37 0.37 -7.78
C ARG A 326 -8.47 0.50 -9.30
N ASN A 327 -9.13 1.57 -9.74
CA ASN A 327 -9.34 1.88 -11.14
C ASN A 327 -10.07 0.75 -11.91
N VAL A 328 -11.11 0.20 -11.29
CA VAL A 328 -11.89 -0.95 -11.80
C VAL A 328 -13.10 -0.44 -12.57
N LEU A 329 -13.23 -0.86 -13.83
CA LEU A 329 -14.47 -0.67 -14.59
C LEU A 329 -15.60 -1.46 -13.91
N VAL A 330 -16.60 -0.74 -13.40
CA VAL A 330 -17.77 -1.31 -12.72
C VAL A 330 -18.84 -1.71 -13.72
N GLY A 331 -19.01 -0.90 -14.76
CA GLY A 331 -20.00 -1.11 -15.83
C GLY A 331 -20.00 0.04 -16.83
N SER A 332 -20.73 -0.16 -17.91
CA SER A 332 -20.99 0.87 -18.93
C SER A 332 -22.49 0.98 -19.14
N VAL A 333 -23.04 2.19 -19.02
CA VAL A 333 -24.47 2.49 -19.19
C VAL A 333 -24.59 3.65 -20.18
N ASP A 334 -25.40 3.51 -21.21
CA ASP A 334 -25.62 4.54 -22.25
C ASP A 334 -24.34 5.09 -22.89
N GLY A 335 -23.30 4.25 -23.03
CA GLY A 335 -22.02 4.65 -23.59
C GLY A 335 -21.13 5.46 -22.63
N ILE A 336 -21.46 5.49 -21.35
CA ILE A 336 -20.68 6.10 -20.26
C ILE A 336 -20.05 4.99 -19.45
N ASP A 337 -18.73 5.03 -19.28
CA ASP A 337 -18.00 4.09 -18.44
C ASP A 337 -17.98 4.56 -16.99
N PHE A 338 -18.21 3.64 -16.05
CA PHE A 338 -18.16 3.90 -14.61
C PHE A 338 -16.98 3.18 -13.99
N VAL A 339 -16.08 3.94 -13.38
CA VAL A 339 -14.81 3.42 -12.86
C VAL A 339 -14.70 3.69 -11.36
N ASP A 340 -14.41 2.64 -10.60
CA ASP A 340 -14.20 2.68 -9.16
C ASP A 340 -12.71 2.71 -8.82
N ASP A 341 -12.25 3.86 -8.34
CA ASP A 341 -10.95 4.04 -7.70
C ASP A 341 -11.13 4.67 -6.30
N SER A 342 -12.06 4.12 -5.53
CA SER A 342 -12.34 4.58 -4.16
C SER A 342 -11.10 4.56 -3.26
N LYS A 343 -10.08 3.80 -3.61
CA LYS A 343 -8.78 3.74 -2.90
C LYS A 343 -7.90 4.98 -3.15
N ALA A 344 -8.21 5.83 -4.12
CA ALA A 344 -7.53 7.12 -4.34
C ALA A 344 -7.92 8.14 -3.24
N THR A 345 -7.40 7.92 -2.03
CA THR A 345 -7.78 8.64 -0.80
C THR A 345 -6.93 9.87 -0.52
N ASN A 346 -6.08 10.28 -1.44
CA ASN A 346 -5.29 11.51 -1.39
C ASN A 346 -5.19 12.19 -2.77
N PRO A 347 -4.82 13.49 -2.84
CA PRO A 347 -4.76 14.23 -4.10
C PRO A 347 -3.82 13.62 -5.14
N HIS A 348 -2.66 13.09 -4.74
CA HIS A 348 -1.69 12.49 -5.66
C HIS A 348 -2.26 11.22 -6.32
N ALA A 349 -2.91 10.33 -5.57
CA ALA A 349 -3.55 9.14 -6.11
C ALA A 349 -4.70 9.48 -7.05
N ALA A 350 -5.54 10.44 -6.68
CA ALA A 350 -6.64 10.90 -7.52
C ALA A 350 -6.14 11.51 -8.83
N GLY A 351 -5.05 12.29 -8.79
CA GLY A 351 -4.40 12.85 -9.99
C GLY A 351 -3.95 11.77 -10.95
N ALA A 352 -3.30 10.73 -10.45
CA ALA A 352 -2.86 9.59 -11.24
C ALA A 352 -4.04 8.84 -11.90
N SER A 353 -5.14 8.66 -11.17
CA SER A 353 -6.36 8.04 -11.68
C SER A 353 -7.03 8.89 -12.77
N LEU A 354 -7.20 10.19 -12.52
CA LEU A 354 -7.78 11.14 -13.47
C LEU A 354 -6.97 11.24 -14.77
N ALA A 355 -5.64 11.13 -14.68
CA ALA A 355 -4.76 11.16 -15.84
C ALA A 355 -4.93 9.97 -16.79
N ALA A 356 -5.51 8.87 -16.33
CA ALA A 356 -5.74 7.67 -17.14
C ALA A 356 -6.86 7.84 -18.19
N TYR A 357 -7.69 8.87 -18.06
CA TYR A 357 -8.88 9.09 -18.90
C TYR A 357 -8.84 10.44 -19.60
N PRO A 358 -9.24 10.51 -20.87
CA PRO A 358 -9.20 11.77 -21.62
C PRO A 358 -10.27 12.77 -21.18
N ARG A 359 -11.45 12.28 -20.74
CA ARG A 359 -12.60 13.11 -20.37
C ARG A 359 -13.37 12.46 -19.22
N VAL A 360 -13.54 13.19 -18.12
CA VAL A 360 -13.99 12.64 -16.84
C VAL A 360 -15.10 13.47 -16.20
N VAL A 361 -16.16 12.81 -15.73
CA VAL A 361 -17.00 13.32 -14.64
C VAL A 361 -16.43 12.78 -13.33
N TRP A 362 -15.84 13.68 -12.55
CA TRP A 362 -15.08 13.33 -11.35
C TRP A 362 -15.97 13.34 -10.11
N ILE A 363 -16.00 12.21 -9.36
CA ILE A 363 -16.63 12.12 -8.06
C ILE A 363 -15.54 12.31 -7.01
N ALA A 364 -15.64 13.39 -6.21
CA ALA A 364 -14.59 13.82 -5.29
C ALA A 364 -15.12 14.22 -3.91
N GLY A 365 -14.28 14.02 -2.88
CA GLY A 365 -14.56 14.51 -1.53
C GLY A 365 -14.55 13.43 -0.46
N GLY A 366 -14.68 13.88 0.78
CA GLY A 366 -14.47 13.14 2.02
C GLY A 366 -13.62 13.96 2.99
N LEU A 367 -12.73 13.31 3.75
CA LEU A 367 -11.78 13.92 4.69
C LEU A 367 -10.43 14.15 4.00
N LEU A 368 -10.08 15.39 3.70
CA LEU A 368 -8.80 15.78 3.07
C LEU A 368 -7.62 15.77 4.04
N LYS A 369 -7.89 15.83 5.35
CA LYS A 369 -6.84 15.86 6.40
C LYS A 369 -5.81 16.97 6.20
N GLY A 370 -6.27 18.14 5.70
CA GLY A 370 -5.40 19.29 5.44
C GLY A 370 -4.60 19.25 4.15
N ALA A 371 -4.79 18.24 3.29
CA ALA A 371 -4.09 18.17 2.02
C ALA A 371 -4.47 19.33 1.08
N ASP A 372 -3.48 19.90 0.41
CA ASP A 372 -3.69 20.89 -0.64
C ASP A 372 -4.20 20.22 -1.93
N VAL A 373 -5.34 20.71 -2.43
CA VAL A 373 -5.98 20.18 -3.65
C VAL A 373 -5.80 21.11 -4.87
N ASP A 374 -5.22 22.30 -4.69
CA ASP A 374 -5.06 23.26 -5.77
C ASP A 374 -4.19 22.76 -6.93
N PRO A 375 -3.03 22.15 -6.66
CA PRO A 375 -2.20 21.57 -7.72
C PRO A 375 -2.92 20.47 -8.50
N LEU A 376 -3.69 19.62 -7.80
CA LEU A 376 -4.48 18.57 -8.43
C LEU A 376 -5.52 19.16 -9.38
N VAL A 377 -6.37 20.08 -8.87
CA VAL A 377 -7.47 20.66 -9.66
C VAL A 377 -6.93 21.41 -10.87
N ALA A 378 -5.85 22.19 -10.71
CA ALA A 378 -5.21 22.90 -11.82
C ALA A 378 -4.71 21.93 -12.90
N ALA A 379 -4.08 20.82 -12.52
CA ALA A 379 -3.53 19.85 -13.47
C ALA A 379 -4.62 19.08 -14.24
N VAL A 380 -5.76 18.76 -13.60
CA VAL A 380 -6.81 17.93 -14.22
C VAL A 380 -7.93 18.73 -14.88
N ALA A 381 -8.01 20.03 -14.65
CA ALA A 381 -9.05 20.91 -15.19
C ALA A 381 -9.38 20.69 -16.67
N PRO A 382 -8.39 20.52 -17.59
CA PRO A 382 -8.68 20.31 -19.02
C PRO A 382 -9.42 19.01 -19.35
N ARG A 383 -9.42 18.03 -18.41
CA ARG A 383 -10.06 16.70 -18.58
C ARG A 383 -11.45 16.64 -17.99
N LEU A 384 -11.82 17.63 -17.17
CA LEU A 384 -13.08 17.59 -16.43
C LEU A 384 -14.28 17.93 -17.32
N ALA A 385 -15.19 16.97 -17.48
CA ALA A 385 -16.52 17.17 -18.07
C ALA A 385 -17.51 17.70 -17.03
N GLY A 386 -17.32 17.33 -15.76
CA GLY A 386 -18.11 17.74 -14.62
C GLY A 386 -17.52 17.23 -13.31
N VAL A 387 -17.99 17.73 -12.19
CA VAL A 387 -17.56 17.29 -10.86
C VAL A 387 -18.77 17.10 -9.95
N VAL A 388 -18.80 15.98 -9.22
CA VAL A 388 -19.76 15.75 -8.13
C VAL A 388 -18.98 15.72 -6.81
N LEU A 389 -19.38 16.58 -5.89
CA LEU A 389 -18.73 16.77 -4.60
C LEU A 389 -19.56 16.17 -3.47
N LEU A 390 -18.91 15.44 -2.56
CA LEU A 390 -19.52 14.86 -1.35
C LEU A 390 -18.59 14.98 -0.15
N GLY A 391 -19.11 14.68 1.03
CA GLY A 391 -18.33 14.58 2.26
C GLY A 391 -18.01 15.91 2.92
N ARG A 392 -17.29 15.83 4.05
CA ARG A 392 -17.06 16.95 4.97
C ARG A 392 -16.28 18.10 4.33
N ASP A 393 -15.17 17.80 3.66
CA ASP A 393 -14.25 18.82 3.13
C ASP A 393 -14.58 19.23 1.69
N ARG A 394 -15.80 18.94 1.19
CA ARG A 394 -16.28 19.26 -0.16
C ARG A 394 -16.13 20.73 -0.54
N GLU A 395 -16.28 21.65 0.44
CA GLU A 395 -16.14 23.09 0.22
C GLU A 395 -14.69 23.51 -0.12
N VAL A 396 -13.69 22.77 0.35
CA VAL A 396 -12.29 23.01 -0.01
C VAL A 396 -12.10 22.74 -1.50
N LEU A 397 -12.61 21.60 -1.97
CA LEU A 397 -12.61 21.24 -3.41
C LEU A 397 -13.43 22.23 -4.24
N ALA A 398 -14.61 22.64 -3.75
CA ALA A 398 -15.46 23.60 -4.45
C ALA A 398 -14.76 24.96 -4.67
N ARG A 399 -14.03 25.45 -3.66
CA ARG A 399 -13.24 26.68 -3.78
C ARG A 399 -12.06 26.51 -4.74
N SER A 400 -11.37 25.39 -4.71
CA SER A 400 -10.30 25.08 -5.65
C SER A 400 -10.80 25.02 -7.09
N LEU A 401 -11.91 24.34 -7.35
CA LEU A 401 -12.55 24.29 -8.65
C LEU A 401 -12.99 25.68 -9.14
N ALA A 402 -13.49 26.54 -8.24
CA ALA A 402 -13.85 27.92 -8.61
C ALA A 402 -12.63 28.73 -9.07
N ARG A 403 -11.45 28.46 -8.55
CA ARG A 403 -10.19 29.13 -8.95
C ARG A 403 -9.61 28.57 -10.25
N HIS A 404 -9.52 27.25 -10.36
CA HIS A 404 -8.73 26.58 -11.39
C HIS A 404 -9.55 25.99 -12.54
N ALA A 405 -10.85 25.76 -12.32
CA ALA A 405 -11.78 25.17 -13.31
C ALA A 405 -13.18 25.84 -13.25
N PRO A 406 -13.28 27.18 -13.34
CA PRO A 406 -14.53 27.92 -13.10
C PRO A 406 -15.67 27.58 -14.06
N THR A 407 -15.36 27.10 -15.27
CA THR A 407 -16.34 26.75 -16.30
C THR A 407 -16.83 25.30 -16.20
N VAL A 408 -16.19 24.47 -15.39
CA VAL A 408 -16.58 23.06 -15.22
C VAL A 408 -17.86 22.99 -14.37
N PRO A 409 -18.94 22.35 -14.88
CA PRO A 409 -20.17 22.18 -14.13
C PRO A 409 -19.91 21.30 -12.90
N ARG A 410 -20.50 21.70 -11.77
CA ARG A 410 -20.37 20.97 -10.52
C ARG A 410 -21.68 20.81 -9.79
N THR A 411 -21.86 19.69 -9.13
CA THR A 411 -22.97 19.38 -8.24
C THR A 411 -22.44 19.04 -6.87
N VAL A 412 -23.03 19.60 -5.81
CA VAL A 412 -22.74 19.26 -4.41
C VAL A 412 -23.86 18.36 -3.91
N VAL A 413 -23.52 17.18 -3.40
CA VAL A 413 -24.47 16.27 -2.76
C VAL A 413 -24.32 16.42 -1.25
N PRO A 414 -25.40 16.78 -0.53
CA PRO A 414 -25.40 16.85 0.94
C PRO A 414 -25.09 15.49 1.55
N SER A 415 -24.24 15.45 2.57
CA SER A 415 -23.78 14.20 3.21
C SER A 415 -24.02 14.17 4.73
N GLY A 416 -25.05 14.89 5.23
CA GLY A 416 -25.49 14.80 6.63
C GLY A 416 -24.83 15.76 7.60
N ASP A 417 -23.73 16.43 7.25
CA ASP A 417 -23.05 17.42 8.12
C ASP A 417 -23.76 18.78 8.21
N ASP A 418 -24.82 19.00 7.43
CA ASP A 418 -25.55 20.28 7.36
C ASP A 418 -26.77 20.34 8.31
N GLY A 419 -26.79 19.52 9.38
CA GLY A 419 -27.93 19.47 10.32
C GLY A 419 -29.17 18.75 9.79
N GLY A 420 -29.04 18.07 8.66
CA GLY A 420 -30.05 17.19 8.07
C GLY A 420 -30.01 15.77 8.66
N VAL A 421 -31.01 14.97 8.30
CA VAL A 421 -31.10 13.55 8.66
C VAL A 421 -29.81 12.85 8.20
N VAL A 422 -29.16 12.10 9.11
CA VAL A 422 -28.03 11.23 8.78
C VAL A 422 -28.51 10.24 7.73
N THR A 423 -28.20 10.52 6.47
CA THR A 423 -28.43 9.61 5.36
C THR A 423 -27.33 8.55 5.38
N ASP A 424 -27.72 7.28 5.24
CA ASP A 424 -26.72 6.22 5.12
C ASP A 424 -25.84 6.45 3.87
N GLY A 425 -24.59 5.99 3.91
CA GLY A 425 -23.63 6.21 2.83
C GLY A 425 -24.10 5.68 1.47
N ASP A 426 -24.89 4.62 1.46
CA ASP A 426 -25.43 4.00 0.23
C ASP A 426 -26.47 4.93 -0.43
N SER A 427 -27.31 5.60 0.35
CA SER A 427 -28.27 6.60 -0.16
C SER A 427 -27.55 7.82 -0.74
N VAL A 428 -26.51 8.33 -0.03
CA VAL A 428 -25.66 9.42 -0.55
C VAL A 428 -25.02 9.02 -1.88
N MET A 429 -24.49 7.79 -1.99
CA MET A 429 -23.85 7.37 -3.23
C MET A 429 -24.81 7.20 -4.39
N ARG A 430 -26.04 6.77 -4.16
CA ARG A 430 -27.08 6.76 -5.21
C ARG A 430 -27.35 8.15 -5.77
N GLU A 431 -27.42 9.18 -4.90
CA GLU A 431 -27.60 10.56 -5.33
C GLU A 431 -26.38 11.09 -6.10
N VAL A 432 -25.16 10.73 -5.63
CA VAL A 432 -23.89 11.07 -6.28
C VAL A 432 -23.82 10.49 -7.69
N VAL A 433 -24.15 9.22 -7.86
CA VAL A 433 -24.15 8.55 -9.18
C VAL A 433 -25.20 9.16 -10.08
N ALA A 434 -26.43 9.42 -9.58
CA ALA A 434 -27.47 10.08 -10.35
C ALA A 434 -27.07 11.52 -10.78
N ALA A 435 -26.34 12.25 -9.92
CA ALA A 435 -25.80 13.56 -10.28
C ALA A 435 -24.71 13.46 -11.35
N ALA A 436 -23.82 12.45 -11.26
CA ALA A 436 -22.76 12.22 -12.24
C ALA A 436 -23.32 11.88 -13.63
N VAL A 437 -24.35 11.04 -13.70
CA VAL A 437 -25.05 10.70 -14.96
C VAL A 437 -25.60 11.95 -15.64
N ARG A 438 -26.17 12.90 -14.89
CA ARG A 438 -26.70 14.16 -15.47
C ARG A 438 -25.62 15.05 -16.08
N LEU A 439 -24.36 14.92 -15.64
CA LEU A 439 -23.23 15.70 -16.16
C LEU A 439 -22.49 14.98 -17.30
N ALA A 440 -22.58 13.66 -17.36
CA ALA A 440 -21.86 12.82 -18.31
C ALA A 440 -22.55 12.78 -19.68
N ARG A 441 -21.77 12.48 -20.72
CA ARG A 441 -22.22 12.21 -22.09
C ARG A 441 -21.62 10.89 -22.56
N PRO A 442 -22.24 10.24 -23.58
CA PRO A 442 -21.62 9.06 -24.19
C PRO A 442 -20.16 9.33 -24.59
N GLY A 443 -19.26 8.43 -24.20
CA GLY A 443 -17.79 8.55 -24.35
C GLY A 443 -17.07 9.19 -23.15
N ASP A 444 -17.78 9.73 -22.16
CA ASP A 444 -17.18 10.19 -20.90
C ASP A 444 -16.97 9.01 -19.94
N THR A 445 -16.03 9.18 -19.01
CA THR A 445 -15.85 8.28 -17.87
C THR A 445 -16.34 8.95 -16.59
N VAL A 446 -17.26 8.31 -15.88
CA VAL A 446 -17.61 8.67 -14.49
C VAL A 446 -16.63 7.96 -13.58
N LEU A 447 -15.77 8.73 -12.91
CA LEU A 447 -14.68 8.21 -12.11
C LEU A 447 -14.85 8.57 -10.63
N LEU A 448 -14.98 7.56 -9.78
CA LEU A 448 -14.86 7.70 -8.34
C LEU A 448 -13.37 7.67 -7.94
N ALA A 449 -12.74 8.84 -7.85
CA ALA A 449 -11.37 9.03 -7.37
C ALA A 449 -11.35 10.15 -6.33
N PRO A 450 -11.73 9.89 -5.08
CA PRO A 450 -12.23 10.90 -4.15
C PRO A 450 -11.24 11.95 -3.70
N ALA A 451 -9.93 11.73 -3.84
CA ALA A 451 -8.84 12.56 -3.31
C ALA A 451 -8.85 12.71 -1.77
N ALA A 452 -9.72 11.98 -1.07
CA ALA A 452 -9.98 12.12 0.36
C ALA A 452 -10.36 10.79 1.01
N ALA A 453 -10.11 10.67 2.31
CA ALA A 453 -10.56 9.51 3.09
C ALA A 453 -12.09 9.49 3.22
N SER A 454 -12.67 8.33 3.52
CA SER A 454 -14.12 8.07 3.41
C SER A 454 -14.88 8.08 4.73
N MET A 455 -14.18 8.10 5.87
CA MET A 455 -14.75 7.78 7.20
C MET A 455 -15.68 8.87 7.79
N ASP A 456 -16.00 9.88 7.02
CA ASP A 456 -17.02 10.90 7.33
C ASP A 456 -18.43 10.48 6.88
N VAL A 457 -18.53 9.67 5.81
CA VAL A 457 -19.80 9.22 5.23
C VAL A 457 -19.90 7.70 5.18
N PHE A 458 -18.78 7.00 5.01
CA PHE A 458 -18.70 5.54 4.86
C PHE A 458 -17.80 4.94 5.93
N THR A 459 -17.97 3.66 6.26
CA THR A 459 -17.12 2.97 7.25
C THR A 459 -15.66 2.90 6.81
N ASP A 460 -15.43 2.72 5.51
CA ASP A 460 -14.11 2.67 4.90
C ASP A 460 -14.18 2.93 3.39
N TYR A 461 -13.02 2.96 2.71
CA TYR A 461 -12.97 3.13 1.26
C TYR A 461 -13.62 1.97 0.48
N ALA A 462 -13.60 0.76 1.03
CA ALA A 462 -14.19 -0.40 0.37
C ALA A 462 -15.73 -0.35 0.42
N HIS A 463 -16.30 0.12 1.53
CA HIS A 463 -17.74 0.41 1.62
C HIS A 463 -18.12 1.48 0.58
N ARG A 464 -17.38 2.60 0.49
CA ARG A 464 -17.63 3.64 -0.52
C ARG A 464 -17.59 3.10 -1.95
N GLY A 465 -16.62 2.24 -2.27
CA GLY A 465 -16.52 1.62 -3.59
C GLY A 465 -17.63 0.62 -3.87
N ARG A 466 -18.03 -0.20 -2.90
CA ARG A 466 -19.20 -1.11 -3.05
C ARG A 466 -20.48 -0.32 -3.28
N ALA A 467 -20.74 0.71 -2.48
CA ALA A 467 -21.90 1.59 -2.63
C ALA A 467 -21.95 2.22 -4.03
N PHE A 468 -20.79 2.64 -4.58
CA PHE A 468 -20.70 3.14 -5.96
C PHE A 468 -21.05 2.05 -6.98
N ALA A 469 -20.47 0.87 -6.84
CA ALA A 469 -20.74 -0.24 -7.75
C ALA A 469 -22.21 -0.67 -7.73
N ASP A 470 -22.84 -0.70 -6.55
CA ASP A 470 -24.26 -1.03 -6.40
C ASP A 470 -25.15 0.04 -6.99
N ALA A 471 -24.84 1.34 -6.80
CA ALA A 471 -25.57 2.44 -7.40
C ALA A 471 -25.48 2.42 -8.94
N VAL A 472 -24.32 2.07 -9.52
CA VAL A 472 -24.14 1.92 -10.97
C VAL A 472 -24.96 0.75 -11.51
N ARG A 473 -24.94 -0.41 -10.84
CA ARG A 473 -25.75 -1.58 -11.26
C ARG A 473 -27.26 -1.30 -11.23
N ALA A 474 -27.70 -0.40 -10.37
CA ALA A 474 -29.10 0.01 -10.29
C ALA A 474 -29.55 0.96 -11.42
N LEU A 475 -28.63 1.44 -12.28
CA LEU A 475 -28.95 2.25 -13.46
C LEU A 475 -29.41 1.41 -14.66
N GLY A 476 -28.97 0.18 -14.76
CA GLY A 476 -29.25 -0.75 -15.87
C GLY A 476 -29.89 -2.02 -15.40
#